data_851045864b9d6813866e9dec5e22f942
#
_entry.id   851045864b9d6813866e9dec5e22f942
#
_cell.length_a   1.000
_cell.length_b   1.000
_cell.length_c   1.000
_cell.angle_alpha   90.00
_cell.angle_beta   90.00
_cell.angle_gamma   90.00
#
_symmetry.space_group_name_H-M   'P 1'
#
loop_
_entity.id
_entity.type
_entity.pdbx_description
1 polymer ?
#
loop_
_entity_poly.entity_id
_entity_poly.type
_entity_poly.pdbx_seq_one_letter_code
_entity_poly.pdbx_strand_id
1 'polypeptide(L)'
;ANLFYNMSNHTVGLVGMWDCVAFDEVAGIKFKDKDGIQIMKGYMASGAFSRGKAEIQAKASMVFVGNINQSVDTLLKTSSLFDPFPPEMGTDTAFLDRMHCYIPGWEIPKYRPSSFTNDYGFITDYLSEFMRELRKDSYSDLMDKYFRLGNNLNQRDTIAVRKMISGFTKLLYPDGEVTKEELREVVEISLELRRRVKEQLKKIGGMEFYDVNFSYTDNDSFEEHYVSVPEQGGGKLIPEGMGKPGSVYTVSKSKTGMIGCYMLETQMMPGNGKLTCTGIGSAKESKEATNTAFNYLKANGNRISSQISTTTKDYIINYQDMQGITMTGNLALPTLIAICSAALGKTPLNSLAILGEISIGGTLIKVDELASTLQV
;
A
#
# COMPACT_ATOMS: atom_id res chain seq x y z
N ALA A 1 34.07 0.27 -3.45
CA ALA A 1 34.26 -0.14 -2.06
C ALA A 1 33.65 -1.52 -1.83
N ASN A 2 34.35 -2.38 -1.10
CA ASN A 2 33.79 -3.69 -0.75
C ASN A 2 32.77 -3.48 0.39
N LEU A 3 31.52 -3.73 0.09
CA LEU A 3 30.42 -3.50 1.03
C LEU A 3 30.50 -4.45 2.22
N PHE A 4 30.72 -5.73 2.00
CA PHE A 4 30.74 -6.76 3.04
C PHE A 4 32.15 -7.22 3.41
N TYR A 5 32.91 -7.71 2.44
CA TYR A 5 34.25 -8.26 2.68
C TYR A 5 35.12 -8.09 1.43
N ASN A 6 36.37 -7.70 1.63
CA ASN A 6 37.37 -7.61 0.56
C ASN A 6 38.21 -8.88 0.56
N MET A 7 37.97 -9.72 -0.44
CA MET A 7 38.70 -10.99 -0.61
C MET A 7 40.19 -10.81 -0.90
N SER A 8 40.56 -9.72 -1.57
CA SER A 8 41.96 -9.48 -1.95
C SER A 8 42.84 -9.10 -0.76
N ASN A 9 42.28 -8.32 0.16
CA ASN A 9 43.02 -7.81 1.31
C ASN A 9 42.59 -8.47 2.64
N HIS A 10 41.66 -9.42 2.58
CA HIS A 10 41.11 -10.11 3.74
C HIS A 10 40.58 -9.15 4.82
N THR A 11 39.96 -8.03 4.39
CA THR A 11 39.42 -6.99 5.31
C THR A 11 37.90 -6.97 5.29
N VAL A 12 37.32 -6.73 6.46
CA VAL A 12 35.87 -6.50 6.61
C VAL A 12 35.48 -5.23 5.88
N GLY A 13 34.34 -5.26 5.22
CA GLY A 13 33.79 -4.12 4.48
C GLY A 13 32.95 -3.17 5.33
N LEU A 14 32.33 -2.19 4.67
CA LEU A 14 31.59 -1.11 5.35
C LEU A 14 30.51 -1.61 6.31
N VAL A 15 29.75 -2.63 5.94
CA VAL A 15 28.65 -3.19 6.78
C VAL A 15 29.15 -3.78 8.07
N GLY A 16 30.37 -4.34 8.09
CA GLY A 16 30.95 -4.89 9.30
C GLY A 16 31.69 -3.87 10.18
N MET A 17 31.92 -2.65 9.67
CA MET A 17 32.73 -1.63 10.34
C MET A 17 31.88 -0.48 10.90
N TRP A 18 30.77 -0.15 10.29
CA TRP A 18 29.97 1.03 10.60
C TRP A 18 28.62 0.68 11.20
N ASP A 19 28.04 1.60 11.97
CA ASP A 19 26.71 1.44 12.56
C ASP A 19 25.58 1.74 11.57
N CYS A 20 25.87 2.52 10.54
CA CYS A 20 24.93 2.86 9.47
C CYS A 20 25.66 2.95 8.13
N VAL A 21 25.07 2.36 7.08
CA VAL A 21 25.57 2.45 5.71
C VAL A 21 24.45 3.02 4.84
N ALA A 22 24.63 4.26 4.38
CA ALA A 22 23.70 4.93 3.49
C ALA A 22 24.14 4.75 2.03
N PHE A 23 23.22 4.31 1.19
CA PHE A 23 23.36 4.25 -0.25
C PHE A 23 22.68 5.48 -0.83
N ASP A 24 23.45 6.49 -1.14
CA ASP A 24 22.98 7.68 -1.82
C ASP A 24 22.84 7.42 -3.31
N GLU A 25 21.84 8.03 -3.95
CA GLU A 25 21.53 7.83 -5.37
C GLU A 25 21.38 6.35 -5.74
N VAL A 26 20.38 5.67 -5.17
CA VAL A 26 20.15 4.22 -5.37
C VAL A 26 20.14 3.79 -6.84
N ALA A 27 19.74 4.67 -7.77
CA ALA A 27 19.75 4.41 -9.20
C ALA A 27 21.16 4.09 -9.74
N GLY A 28 22.20 4.55 -9.05
CA GLY A 28 23.60 4.31 -9.39
C GLY A 28 24.18 3.01 -8.85
N ILE A 29 23.45 2.26 -8.03
CA ILE A 29 23.93 1.01 -7.45
C ILE A 29 24.13 -0.02 -8.57
N LYS A 30 25.34 -0.55 -8.68
CA LYS A 30 25.68 -1.62 -9.62
C LYS A 30 26.37 -2.75 -8.89
N PHE A 31 25.81 -3.94 -8.99
CA PHE A 31 26.47 -5.16 -8.54
C PHE A 31 27.21 -5.81 -9.72
N LYS A 32 28.47 -6.18 -9.50
CA LYS A 32 29.28 -6.87 -10.54
C LYS A 32 28.78 -8.29 -10.80
N ASP A 33 28.15 -8.89 -9.79
CA ASP A 33 27.60 -10.24 -9.83
C ASP A 33 26.24 -10.27 -9.08
N LYS A 34 25.43 -11.28 -9.38
CA LYS A 34 24.12 -11.50 -8.75
C LYS A 34 24.24 -11.88 -7.27
N ASP A 35 25.40 -12.31 -6.81
CA ASP A 35 25.62 -12.74 -5.43
C ASP A 35 25.54 -11.57 -4.45
N GLY A 36 25.85 -10.35 -4.89
CA GLY A 36 25.80 -9.15 -4.06
C GLY A 36 24.43 -8.90 -3.44
N ILE A 37 23.36 -9.03 -4.23
CA ILE A 37 21.98 -8.88 -3.75
C ILE A 37 21.61 -10.02 -2.80
N GLN A 38 22.03 -11.25 -3.07
CA GLN A 38 21.75 -12.39 -2.21
C GLN A 38 22.42 -12.26 -0.84
N ILE A 39 23.67 -11.83 -0.79
CA ILE A 39 24.39 -11.54 0.45
C ILE A 39 23.67 -10.43 1.23
N MET A 40 23.26 -9.38 0.54
CA MET A 40 22.50 -8.26 1.15
C MET A 40 21.18 -8.75 1.75
N LYS A 41 20.41 -9.57 1.03
CA LYS A 41 19.17 -10.18 1.54
C LYS A 41 19.43 -11.06 2.76
N GLY A 42 20.48 -11.85 2.74
CA GLY A 42 20.91 -12.67 3.87
C GLY A 42 21.20 -11.81 5.09
N TYR A 43 22.03 -10.79 4.91
CA TYR A 43 22.37 -9.85 6.00
C TYR A 43 21.15 -9.12 6.56
N MET A 44 20.27 -8.60 5.72
CA MET A 44 19.03 -7.93 6.16
C MET A 44 18.11 -8.84 6.97
N ALA A 45 18.19 -10.16 6.75
CA ALA A 45 17.39 -11.14 7.48
C ALA A 45 18.02 -11.58 8.81
N SER A 46 19.34 -11.84 8.82
CA SER A 46 20.02 -12.48 9.95
C SER A 46 20.97 -11.57 10.75
N GLY A 47 21.34 -10.41 10.18
CA GLY A 47 22.41 -9.57 10.76
C GLY A 47 23.80 -10.15 10.56
N ALA A 48 23.93 -11.22 9.74
CA ALA A 48 25.19 -11.88 9.47
C ALA A 48 25.44 -11.99 7.97
N PHE A 49 26.68 -12.05 7.59
CA PHE A 49 27.08 -12.35 6.21
C PHE A 49 28.31 -13.26 6.19
N SER A 50 28.37 -14.14 5.21
CA SER A 50 29.56 -14.96 4.98
C SER A 50 30.07 -14.70 3.57
N ARG A 51 31.37 -14.43 3.50
CA ARG A 51 32.10 -14.45 2.21
C ARG A 51 33.48 -15.00 2.48
N GLY A 52 33.61 -16.31 2.27
CA GLY A 52 34.79 -17.09 2.64
C GLY A 52 34.46 -18.17 3.67
N LYS A 53 35.37 -18.44 4.59
CA LYS A 53 35.24 -19.54 5.56
C LYS A 53 34.54 -19.18 6.88
N ALA A 54 34.33 -17.90 7.15
CA ALA A 54 33.76 -17.44 8.41
C ALA A 54 32.47 -16.62 8.20
N GLU A 55 31.49 -16.83 9.06
CA GLU A 55 30.34 -15.97 9.20
C GLU A 55 30.68 -14.77 10.08
N ILE A 56 30.33 -13.58 9.62
CA ILE A 56 30.64 -12.32 10.32
C ILE A 56 29.31 -11.70 10.77
N GLN A 57 29.16 -11.50 12.05
CA GLN A 57 28.04 -10.77 12.65
C GLN A 57 28.30 -9.27 12.50
N ALA A 58 27.30 -8.52 12.09
CA ALA A 58 27.37 -7.07 11.97
C ALA A 58 26.05 -6.41 12.42
N LYS A 59 26.13 -5.12 12.71
CA LYS A 59 25.01 -4.36 13.28
C LYS A 59 24.63 -3.13 12.45
N ALA A 60 25.23 -2.94 11.28
CA ALA A 60 24.96 -1.78 10.45
C ALA A 60 23.49 -1.74 9.98
N SER A 61 22.84 -0.61 10.18
CA SER A 61 21.59 -0.30 9.49
C SER A 61 21.88 0.07 8.03
N MET A 62 20.99 -0.33 7.11
CA MET A 62 21.09 0.06 5.71
C MET A 62 20.03 1.09 5.38
N VAL A 63 20.46 2.20 4.78
CA VAL A 63 19.57 3.28 4.34
C VAL A 63 19.76 3.46 2.84
N PHE A 64 18.65 3.54 2.11
CA PHE A 64 18.64 3.73 0.67
C PHE A 64 17.97 5.08 0.37
N VAL A 65 18.68 5.96 -0.34
CA VAL A 65 18.19 7.29 -0.70
C VAL A 65 18.09 7.36 -2.22
N GLY A 66 16.94 7.77 -2.72
CA GLY A 66 16.67 7.89 -4.15
C GLY A 66 15.76 9.05 -4.48
N ASN A 67 15.89 9.57 -5.69
CA ASN A 67 15.05 10.64 -6.19
C ASN A 67 13.94 10.07 -7.07
N ILE A 68 12.69 10.49 -6.83
CA ILE A 68 11.59 10.25 -7.76
C ILE A 68 11.57 11.38 -8.80
N ASN A 69 11.57 10.99 -10.09
CA ASN A 69 11.63 11.93 -11.21
C ASN A 69 10.25 12.34 -11.74
N GLN A 70 9.19 11.83 -11.15
CA GLN A 70 7.79 12.08 -11.52
C GLN A 70 7.01 12.50 -10.29
N SER A 71 5.79 13.02 -10.48
CA SER A 71 4.91 13.25 -9.33
C SER A 71 4.52 11.91 -8.68
N VAL A 72 4.29 11.91 -7.37
CA VAL A 72 3.88 10.72 -6.62
C VAL A 72 2.64 10.09 -7.24
N ASP A 73 1.62 10.90 -7.58
CA ASP A 73 0.38 10.43 -8.22
C ASP A 73 0.62 9.74 -9.56
N THR A 74 1.54 10.28 -10.38
CA THR A 74 1.88 9.66 -11.66
C THR A 74 2.59 8.34 -11.43
N LEU A 75 3.56 8.34 -10.54
CA LEU A 75 4.37 7.15 -10.23
C LEU A 75 3.50 6.02 -9.66
N LEU A 76 2.55 6.34 -8.78
CA LEU A 76 1.61 5.36 -8.22
C LEU A 76 0.69 4.74 -9.28
N LYS A 77 0.38 5.48 -10.36
CA LYS A 77 -0.46 4.96 -11.47
C LYS A 77 0.32 4.16 -12.50
N THR A 78 1.58 4.47 -12.72
CA THR A 78 2.39 3.90 -13.81
C THR A 78 3.43 2.88 -13.35
N SER A 79 3.90 2.96 -12.10
CA SER A 79 4.96 2.15 -11.55
C SER A 79 4.79 1.97 -10.03
N SER A 80 5.86 2.05 -9.28
CA SER A 80 5.89 1.99 -7.82
C SER A 80 6.84 3.03 -7.24
N LEU A 81 6.74 3.30 -5.94
CA LEU A 81 7.68 4.17 -5.22
C LEU A 81 9.11 3.58 -5.13
N PHE A 82 9.29 2.32 -5.54
CA PHE A 82 10.60 1.68 -5.68
C PHE A 82 11.23 1.85 -7.07
N ASP A 83 10.59 2.60 -7.96
CA ASP A 83 11.10 2.92 -9.31
C ASP A 83 12.55 3.45 -9.35
N PRO A 84 13.03 4.24 -8.36
CA PRO A 84 14.43 4.67 -8.35
C PRO A 84 15.46 3.55 -8.20
N PHE A 85 15.10 2.36 -7.74
CA PHE A 85 16.02 1.25 -7.63
C PHE A 85 16.42 0.69 -9.02
N PRO A 86 17.67 0.17 -9.17
CA PRO A 86 18.02 -0.60 -10.34
C PRO A 86 17.05 -1.77 -10.56
N PRO A 87 16.76 -2.18 -11.81
CA PRO A 87 15.78 -3.23 -12.10
C PRO A 87 16.02 -4.53 -11.33
N GLU A 88 17.26 -4.91 -11.09
CA GLU A 88 17.62 -6.13 -10.38
C GLU A 88 17.22 -6.10 -8.90
N MET A 89 17.08 -4.90 -8.32
CA MET A 89 16.64 -4.71 -6.93
C MET A 89 15.17 -4.32 -6.88
N GLY A 90 14.73 -3.43 -7.76
CA GLY A 90 13.38 -2.87 -7.79
C GLY A 90 12.28 -3.88 -8.15
N THR A 91 12.66 -5.02 -8.75
CA THR A 91 11.76 -6.14 -9.06
C THR A 91 11.93 -7.35 -8.11
N ASP A 92 12.94 -7.33 -7.25
CA ASP A 92 13.15 -8.40 -6.25
C ASP A 92 12.28 -8.16 -5.02
N THR A 93 11.07 -8.72 -5.02
CA THR A 93 10.10 -8.59 -3.91
C THR A 93 10.68 -9.09 -2.59
N ALA A 94 11.53 -10.13 -2.63
CA ALA A 94 12.14 -10.67 -1.43
C ALA A 94 13.18 -9.71 -0.83
N PHE A 95 13.86 -8.91 -1.65
CA PHE A 95 14.74 -7.84 -1.19
C PHE A 95 13.93 -6.69 -0.59
N LEU A 96 12.93 -6.21 -1.32
CA LEU A 96 12.10 -5.07 -0.92
C LEU A 96 11.28 -5.35 0.34
N ASP A 97 10.77 -6.58 0.51
CA ASP A 97 10.02 -6.98 1.70
C ASP A 97 10.87 -7.02 2.99
N ARG A 98 12.19 -6.94 2.87
CA ARG A 98 13.10 -6.81 4.01
C ARG A 98 13.34 -5.36 4.44
N MET A 99 12.85 -4.39 3.68
CA MET A 99 12.89 -2.98 4.09
C MET A 99 11.88 -2.76 5.21
N HIS A 100 12.35 -2.24 6.33
CA HIS A 100 11.49 -2.05 7.50
C HIS A 100 10.53 -0.90 7.32
N CYS A 101 10.94 0.18 6.66
CA CYS A 101 10.12 1.36 6.44
C CYS A 101 10.41 2.03 5.10
N TYR A 102 9.45 2.83 4.66
CA TYR A 102 9.60 3.78 3.57
C TYR A 102 9.29 5.18 4.10
N ILE A 103 10.28 6.06 4.04
CA ILE A 103 10.14 7.45 4.48
C ILE A 103 9.90 8.33 3.25
N PRO A 104 8.74 9.00 3.16
CA PRO A 104 8.39 9.84 2.02
C PRO A 104 9.13 11.17 2.08
N GLY A 105 10.22 11.31 1.30
CA GLY A 105 11.04 12.52 1.26
C GLY A 105 10.26 13.79 0.87
N TRP A 106 9.14 13.65 0.13
CA TRP A 106 8.29 14.78 -0.25
C TRP A 106 7.46 15.34 0.92
N GLU A 107 7.28 14.62 2.01
CA GLU A 107 6.62 15.10 3.23
C GLU A 107 7.60 15.83 4.16
N ILE A 108 8.91 15.65 3.96
CA ILE A 108 9.93 16.34 4.75
C ILE A 108 10.01 17.81 4.31
N PRO A 109 9.88 18.78 5.24
CA PRO A 109 9.98 20.19 4.90
C PRO A 109 11.31 20.53 4.23
N LYS A 110 11.25 21.30 3.13
CA LYS A 110 12.46 21.77 2.47
C LYS A 110 13.23 22.72 3.38
N TYR A 111 14.56 22.62 3.35
CA TYR A 111 15.44 23.51 4.06
C TYR A 111 15.20 24.97 3.66
N ARG A 112 15.08 25.83 4.66
CA ARG A 112 14.94 27.27 4.49
C ARG A 112 15.99 27.97 5.38
N PRO A 113 16.37 29.22 5.10
CA PRO A 113 17.28 29.97 5.97
C PRO A 113 16.80 30.04 7.43
N SER A 114 15.48 30.07 7.65
CA SER A 114 14.86 30.02 9.00
C SER A 114 14.97 28.68 9.71
N SER A 115 15.41 27.62 9.02
CA SER A 115 15.63 26.30 9.63
C SER A 115 16.96 26.21 10.38
N PHE A 116 17.85 27.18 10.18
CA PHE A 116 19.11 27.26 10.90
C PHE A 116 18.91 28.04 12.20
N THR A 117 19.45 27.49 13.30
CA THR A 117 19.50 28.20 14.57
C THR A 117 20.86 28.89 14.75
N ASN A 118 20.85 30.00 15.48
CA ASN A 118 22.08 30.68 15.97
C ASN A 118 22.36 30.28 17.43
N ASP A 119 21.53 29.41 18.02
CA ASP A 119 21.67 28.94 19.38
C ASP A 119 22.71 27.81 19.49
N TYR A 120 23.21 27.57 20.69
CA TYR A 120 24.08 26.44 20.97
C TYR A 120 23.30 25.14 20.86
N GLY A 121 23.89 24.12 20.24
CA GLY A 121 23.36 22.77 20.14
C GLY A 121 24.36 21.74 20.71
N PHE A 122 23.93 20.49 20.78
CA PHE A 122 24.85 19.40 21.08
C PHE A 122 25.86 19.21 19.97
N ILE A 123 27.09 18.90 20.33
CA ILE A 123 28.10 18.48 19.35
C ILE A 123 27.68 17.14 18.76
N THR A 124 27.87 16.97 17.47
CA THR A 124 27.44 15.76 16.72
C THR A 124 28.10 14.49 17.22
N ASP A 125 29.34 14.58 17.72
CA ASP A 125 30.07 13.44 18.28
C ASP A 125 29.39 12.91 19.55
N TYR A 126 28.96 13.81 20.44
CA TYR A 126 28.20 13.43 21.63
C TYR A 126 26.86 12.79 21.28
N LEU A 127 26.12 13.39 20.33
CA LEU A 127 24.86 12.83 19.87
C LEU A 127 25.06 11.45 19.26
N SER A 128 26.12 11.25 18.48
CA SER A 128 26.45 9.96 17.88
C SER A 128 26.70 8.88 18.94
N GLU A 129 27.49 9.17 19.95
CA GLU A 129 27.74 8.19 21.05
C GLU A 129 26.50 7.94 21.90
N PHE A 130 25.67 8.96 22.15
CA PHE A 130 24.40 8.80 22.83
C PHE A 130 23.46 7.86 22.08
N MET A 131 23.30 8.06 20.77
CA MET A 131 22.52 7.19 19.88
C MET A 131 23.07 5.76 19.86
N ARG A 132 24.39 5.61 19.91
CA ARG A 132 25.06 4.31 19.96
C ARG A 132 24.78 3.57 21.26
N GLU A 133 24.76 4.26 22.41
CA GLU A 133 24.35 3.67 23.70
C GLU A 133 22.90 3.21 23.64
N LEU A 134 21.95 4.05 23.19
CA LEU A 134 20.54 3.70 23.05
C LEU A 134 20.29 2.46 22.18
N ARG A 135 21.20 2.12 21.26
CA ARG A 135 21.07 0.90 20.46
C ARG A 135 21.22 -0.39 21.27
N LYS A 136 21.76 -0.35 22.47
CA LYS A 136 21.93 -1.50 23.36
C LYS A 136 20.61 -1.92 24.00
N ASP A 137 19.67 -0.97 24.16
CA ASP A 137 18.37 -1.21 24.74
C ASP A 137 17.36 -1.64 23.68
N SER A 138 16.27 -2.28 24.07
CA SER A 138 15.16 -2.66 23.20
C SER A 138 13.83 -2.36 23.88
N TYR A 139 13.01 -1.56 23.19
CA TYR A 139 11.64 -1.26 23.58
C TYR A 139 10.62 -1.93 22.64
N SER A 140 11.03 -2.99 21.94
CA SER A 140 10.18 -3.69 20.94
C SER A 140 8.91 -4.29 21.51
N ASP A 141 8.93 -4.64 22.80
CA ASP A 141 7.80 -5.29 23.49
C ASP A 141 7.00 -4.33 24.37
N LEU A 142 7.42 -3.04 24.41
CA LEU A 142 6.74 -2.03 25.22
C LEU A 142 5.28 -1.84 24.82
N MET A 143 4.98 -1.99 23.52
CA MET A 143 3.62 -1.88 23.01
C MET A 143 2.66 -2.92 23.58
N ASP A 144 3.15 -4.12 23.94
CA ASP A 144 2.29 -5.23 24.37
C ASP A 144 1.53 -4.93 25.67
N LYS A 145 2.00 -3.93 26.43
CA LYS A 145 1.30 -3.42 27.61
C LYS A 145 -0.08 -2.85 27.28
N TYR A 146 -0.21 -2.16 26.15
CA TYR A 146 -1.41 -1.42 25.81
C TYR A 146 -2.05 -1.85 24.49
N PHE A 147 -1.28 -2.43 23.56
CA PHE A 147 -1.72 -2.71 22.20
C PHE A 147 -1.24 -4.06 21.73
N ARG A 148 -1.95 -4.62 20.75
CA ARG A 148 -1.61 -5.83 20.03
C ARG A 148 -1.69 -5.56 18.53
N LEU A 149 -0.69 -6.01 17.77
CA LEU A 149 -0.71 -5.91 16.31
C LEU A 149 -1.82 -6.80 15.72
N GLY A 150 -2.43 -6.33 14.64
CA GLY A 150 -3.47 -7.05 13.92
C GLY A 150 -2.96 -8.33 13.23
N ASN A 151 -3.88 -9.20 12.90
CA ASN A 151 -3.58 -10.51 12.33
C ASN A 151 -3.08 -10.47 10.87
N ASN A 152 -3.26 -9.33 10.20
CA ASN A 152 -2.88 -9.14 8.79
C ASN A 152 -1.40 -8.80 8.58
N LEU A 153 -0.64 -8.69 9.66
CA LEU A 153 0.80 -8.51 9.62
C LEU A 153 1.49 -9.89 9.61
N ASN A 154 2.28 -10.15 8.58
CA ASN A 154 3.12 -11.34 8.57
C ASN A 154 4.32 -11.19 9.53
N GLN A 155 5.12 -12.25 9.68
CA GLN A 155 6.28 -12.22 10.60
C GLN A 155 7.27 -11.10 10.28
N ARG A 156 7.54 -10.80 9.00
CA ARG A 156 8.45 -9.71 8.61
C ARG A 156 7.89 -8.34 8.94
N ASP A 157 6.58 -8.16 8.75
CA ASP A 157 5.89 -6.92 9.11
C ASP A 157 5.95 -6.69 10.61
N THR A 158 5.65 -7.70 11.38
CA THR A 158 5.73 -7.66 12.85
C THR A 158 7.13 -7.30 13.33
N ILE A 159 8.18 -7.94 12.81
CA ILE A 159 9.57 -7.63 13.14
C ILE A 159 9.91 -6.17 12.77
N ALA A 160 9.52 -5.72 11.58
CA ALA A 160 9.78 -4.37 11.11
C ALA A 160 9.10 -3.32 12.00
N VAL A 161 7.81 -3.49 12.28
CA VAL A 161 7.03 -2.59 13.13
C VAL A 161 7.60 -2.53 14.55
N ARG A 162 7.87 -3.67 15.19
CA ARG A 162 8.46 -3.72 16.53
C ARG A 162 9.83 -3.05 16.61
N LYS A 163 10.68 -3.22 15.60
CA LYS A 163 11.97 -2.52 15.52
C LYS A 163 11.80 -1.01 15.38
N MET A 164 10.83 -0.56 14.60
CA MET A 164 10.55 0.88 14.46
C MET A 164 9.96 1.46 15.74
N ILE A 165 9.03 0.76 16.42
CA ILE A 165 8.52 1.16 17.74
C ILE A 165 9.68 1.35 18.71
N SER A 166 10.58 0.38 18.80
CA SER A 166 11.78 0.51 19.64
C SER A 166 12.64 1.70 19.23
N GLY A 167 12.83 1.93 17.93
CA GLY A 167 13.62 3.04 17.42
C GLY A 167 13.01 4.41 17.74
N PHE A 168 11.74 4.60 17.45
CA PHE A 168 11.03 5.86 17.72
C PHE A 168 10.90 6.12 19.22
N THR A 169 10.63 5.10 20.04
CA THR A 169 10.61 5.26 21.49
C THR A 169 11.96 5.76 22.01
N LYS A 170 13.07 5.20 21.54
CA LYS A 170 14.42 5.65 21.94
C LYS A 170 14.72 7.09 21.53
N LEU A 171 14.19 7.53 20.37
CA LEU A 171 14.40 8.89 19.89
C LEU A 171 13.56 9.92 20.63
N LEU A 172 12.33 9.59 20.95
CA LEU A 172 11.35 10.52 21.53
C LEU A 172 11.31 10.43 23.06
N TYR A 173 11.51 9.22 23.59
CA TYR A 173 11.40 8.88 25.01
C TYR A 173 12.59 8.00 25.43
N PRO A 174 13.81 8.57 25.45
CA PRO A 174 15.05 7.78 25.66
C PRO A 174 15.14 7.11 27.04
N ASP A 175 14.41 7.59 28.01
CA ASP A 175 14.26 6.99 29.34
C ASP A 175 13.30 5.79 29.37
N GLY A 176 12.53 5.58 28.28
CA GLY A 176 11.54 4.51 28.19
C GLY A 176 10.22 4.82 28.89
N GLU A 177 10.09 6.01 29.51
CA GLU A 177 8.84 6.44 30.15
C GLU A 177 7.90 7.03 29.09
N VAL A 178 6.83 6.31 28.77
CA VAL A 178 5.88 6.67 27.71
C VAL A 178 4.45 6.40 28.15
N THR A 179 3.58 7.36 27.93
CA THR A 179 2.13 7.22 28.15
C THR A 179 1.49 6.33 27.07
N LYS A 180 0.25 5.87 27.32
CA LYS A 180 -0.50 5.08 26.34
C LYS A 180 -0.72 5.85 25.04
N GLU A 181 -1.05 7.14 25.14
CA GLU A 181 -1.30 8.03 23.98
C GLU A 181 -0.04 8.24 23.17
N GLU A 182 1.08 8.55 23.78
CA GLU A 182 2.38 8.71 23.11
C GLU A 182 2.81 7.41 22.44
N LEU A 183 2.61 6.28 23.11
CA LEU A 183 2.93 4.98 22.49
C LEU A 183 2.01 4.65 21.33
N ARG A 184 0.73 5.09 21.37
CA ARG A 184 -0.20 4.96 20.24
C ARG A 184 0.33 5.67 19.01
N GLU A 185 0.79 6.91 19.14
CA GLU A 185 1.39 7.66 18.02
C GLU A 185 2.62 6.94 17.44
N VAL A 186 3.46 6.39 18.30
CA VAL A 186 4.64 5.59 17.88
C VAL A 186 4.23 4.32 17.15
N VAL A 187 3.18 3.64 17.59
CA VAL A 187 2.65 2.43 16.95
C VAL A 187 2.06 2.78 15.58
N GLU A 188 1.24 3.83 15.49
CA GLU A 188 0.59 4.26 14.26
C GLU A 188 1.60 4.66 13.18
N ILE A 189 2.59 5.50 13.52
CA ILE A 189 3.63 5.89 12.56
C ILE A 189 4.48 4.69 12.12
N SER A 190 4.75 3.75 13.01
CA SER A 190 5.52 2.53 12.69
C SER A 190 4.73 1.63 11.73
N LEU A 191 3.45 1.46 11.96
CA LEU A 191 2.55 0.73 11.05
C LEU A 191 2.44 1.41 9.69
N GLU A 192 2.26 2.73 9.67
CA GLU A 192 2.15 3.52 8.45
C GLU A 192 3.39 3.40 7.57
N LEU A 193 4.58 3.60 8.14
CA LEU A 193 5.84 3.52 7.40
C LEU A 193 6.11 2.10 6.85
N ARG A 194 5.74 1.06 7.57
CA ARG A 194 5.82 -0.32 7.06
C ARG A 194 4.75 -0.60 6.02
N ARG A 195 3.54 -0.11 6.22
CA ARG A 195 2.46 -0.24 5.24
C ARG A 195 2.83 0.37 3.90
N ARG A 196 3.54 1.52 3.86
CA ARG A 196 4.06 2.10 2.61
C ARG A 196 4.91 1.11 1.81
N VAL A 197 5.74 0.32 2.47
CA VAL A 197 6.50 -0.76 1.81
C VAL A 197 5.55 -1.81 1.23
N LYS A 198 4.56 -2.26 2.00
CA LYS A 198 3.61 -3.31 1.57
C LYS A 198 2.71 -2.85 0.43
N GLU A 199 2.25 -1.60 0.44
CA GLU A 199 1.46 -1.04 -0.65
C GLU A 199 2.21 -1.08 -1.99
N GLN A 200 3.52 -0.88 -1.97
CA GLN A 200 4.34 -0.98 -3.17
C GLN A 200 4.58 -2.44 -3.57
N LEU A 201 4.80 -3.33 -2.60
CA LEU A 201 4.94 -4.78 -2.85
C LEU A 201 3.65 -5.36 -3.46
N LYS A 202 2.49 -4.90 -3.03
CA LYS A 202 1.18 -5.26 -3.62
C LYS A 202 1.13 -4.96 -5.14
N LYS A 203 1.79 -3.88 -5.59
CA LYS A 203 1.82 -3.48 -7.00
C LYS A 203 2.76 -4.33 -7.86
N ILE A 204 3.89 -4.73 -7.31
CA ILE A 204 4.96 -5.41 -8.05
C ILE A 204 5.05 -6.91 -7.76
N GLY A 205 4.47 -7.35 -6.67
CA GLY A 205 4.47 -8.75 -6.22
C GLY A 205 3.19 -9.50 -6.54
N GLY A 206 3.13 -10.74 -6.10
CA GLY A 206 1.96 -11.63 -6.22
C GLY A 206 0.95 -11.47 -5.09
N MET A 207 0.00 -12.41 -5.04
CA MET A 207 -1.10 -12.47 -4.06
C MET A 207 -0.64 -12.48 -2.59
N GLU A 208 0.57 -12.92 -2.32
CA GLU A 208 1.16 -12.96 -0.97
C GLU A 208 1.28 -11.57 -0.30
N PHE A 209 1.27 -10.49 -1.10
CA PHE A 209 1.35 -9.10 -0.62
C PHE A 209 0.01 -8.38 -0.66
N TYR A 210 -1.08 -9.10 -0.91
CA TYR A 210 -2.38 -8.48 -1.16
C TYR A 210 -2.97 -7.81 0.07
N ASP A 211 -2.88 -8.46 1.24
CA ASP A 211 -3.42 -7.91 2.48
C ASP A 211 -2.50 -6.86 3.08
N VAL A 212 -2.92 -5.63 2.95
CA VAL A 212 -2.21 -4.44 3.45
C VAL A 212 -3.00 -3.71 4.55
N ASN A 213 -4.06 -4.34 5.07
CA ASN A 213 -4.92 -3.76 6.10
C ASN A 213 -4.27 -3.84 7.48
N PHE A 214 -3.20 -3.08 7.67
CA PHE A 214 -2.48 -3.05 8.92
C PHE A 214 -3.32 -2.41 10.03
N SER A 215 -3.39 -3.07 11.17
CA SER A 215 -4.17 -2.65 12.31
C SER A 215 -3.45 -2.93 13.63
N TYR A 216 -3.94 -2.33 14.68
CA TYR A 216 -3.63 -2.69 16.07
C TYR A 216 -4.91 -2.69 16.89
N THR A 217 -4.95 -3.49 17.94
CA THR A 217 -6.08 -3.57 18.88
C THR A 217 -5.66 -2.98 20.21
N ASP A 218 -6.47 -2.10 20.76
CA ASP A 218 -6.33 -1.57 22.12
C ASP A 218 -6.71 -2.68 23.12
N ASN A 219 -5.83 -2.98 24.06
CA ASN A 219 -6.03 -4.07 25.02
C ASN A 219 -7.12 -3.79 26.07
N ASP A 220 -7.46 -2.51 26.31
CA ASP A 220 -8.47 -2.11 27.29
C ASP A 220 -9.87 -2.06 26.66
N SER A 221 -10.00 -1.41 25.48
CA SER A 221 -11.30 -1.26 24.80
C SER A 221 -11.64 -2.42 23.87
N PHE A 222 -10.64 -3.21 23.46
CA PHE A 222 -10.74 -4.24 22.42
C PHE A 222 -11.14 -3.69 21.05
N GLU A 223 -11.02 -2.39 20.85
CA GLU A 223 -11.26 -1.76 19.55
C GLU A 223 -10.06 -1.98 18.62
N GLU A 224 -10.34 -2.35 17.38
CA GLU A 224 -9.35 -2.49 16.33
C GLU A 224 -9.26 -1.22 15.50
N HIS A 225 -8.05 -0.65 15.42
CA HIS A 225 -7.75 0.57 14.69
C HIS A 225 -6.90 0.25 13.45
N TYR A 226 -7.38 0.69 12.29
CA TYR A 226 -6.69 0.48 11.01
C TYR A 226 -5.86 1.70 10.65
N VAL A 227 -4.66 1.44 10.13
CA VAL A 227 -3.75 2.47 9.66
C VAL A 227 -3.79 2.53 8.14
N SER A 228 -3.85 3.74 7.60
CA SER A 228 -3.80 4.01 6.16
C SER A 228 -2.53 4.77 5.80
N VAL A 229 -2.19 4.82 4.51
CA VAL A 229 -1.09 5.65 3.99
C VAL A 229 -1.66 6.77 3.13
N PRO A 230 -1.14 8.01 3.24
CA PRO A 230 -1.70 9.17 2.53
C PRO A 230 -1.77 9.00 1.01
N GLU A 231 -0.80 8.32 0.41
CA GLU A 231 -0.72 8.10 -1.03
C GLU A 231 -1.87 7.22 -1.58
N GLN A 232 -2.49 6.41 -0.72
CA GLN A 232 -3.62 5.56 -1.08
C GLN A 232 -4.97 6.17 -0.69
N GLY A 233 -4.98 7.40 -0.17
CA GLY A 233 -6.15 8.00 0.42
C GLY A 233 -6.40 7.49 1.85
N GLY A 234 -6.51 8.38 2.81
CA GLY A 234 -6.79 8.00 4.20
C GLY A 234 -8.23 7.56 4.39
N GLY A 235 -8.46 6.41 5.06
CA GLY A 235 -9.78 5.95 5.47
C GLY A 235 -10.18 4.61 4.88
N LYS A 236 -11.37 4.13 5.24
CA LYS A 236 -11.97 2.95 4.65
C LYS A 236 -12.15 3.17 3.15
N LEU A 237 -11.72 2.23 2.32
CA LEU A 237 -11.90 2.26 0.85
C LEU A 237 -13.36 2.48 0.49
N ILE A 238 -14.25 1.88 1.24
CA ILE A 238 -15.70 2.02 1.10
C ILE A 238 -16.20 2.78 2.34
N PRO A 239 -16.60 4.05 2.21
CA PRO A 239 -17.10 4.84 3.34
C PRO A 239 -18.44 4.28 3.86
N GLU A 240 -18.70 4.42 5.14
CA GLU A 240 -19.97 4.04 5.73
C GLU A 240 -21.08 5.08 5.48
N GLY A 241 -22.32 4.67 5.66
CA GLY A 241 -23.49 5.54 5.58
C GLY A 241 -24.21 5.45 4.24
N MET A 242 -25.02 6.48 3.93
CA MET A 242 -25.78 6.56 2.68
C MET A 242 -24.90 7.13 1.55
N GLY A 243 -24.93 6.45 0.41
CA GLY A 243 -24.23 6.90 -0.80
C GLY A 243 -24.97 8.04 -1.53
N LYS A 244 -24.50 8.33 -2.71
CA LYS A 244 -25.20 9.20 -3.68
C LYS A 244 -25.95 8.35 -4.71
N PRO A 245 -27.08 8.83 -5.27
CA PRO A 245 -27.72 8.15 -6.38
C PRO A 245 -26.73 7.92 -7.52
N GLY A 246 -26.68 6.71 -8.05
CA GLY A 246 -25.75 6.33 -9.12
C GLY A 246 -24.34 5.96 -8.67
N SER A 247 -24.03 6.04 -7.37
CA SER A 247 -22.74 5.62 -6.82
C SER A 247 -22.84 4.25 -6.19
N VAL A 248 -22.03 3.29 -6.66
CA VAL A 248 -21.93 1.92 -6.10
C VAL A 248 -20.50 1.45 -6.06
N TYR A 249 -20.21 0.54 -5.15
CA TYR A 249 -18.90 -0.09 -5.06
C TYR A 249 -18.96 -1.52 -5.58
N THR A 250 -17.85 -1.97 -6.15
CA THR A 250 -17.66 -3.35 -6.59
C THR A 250 -16.21 -3.78 -6.38
N VAL A 251 -16.00 -5.07 -6.44
CA VAL A 251 -14.69 -5.69 -6.39
C VAL A 251 -14.49 -6.49 -7.67
N SER A 252 -13.36 -6.33 -8.32
CA SER A 252 -13.04 -7.04 -9.56
C SER A 252 -11.60 -7.53 -9.56
N LYS A 253 -11.35 -8.62 -10.30
CA LYS A 253 -10.04 -9.24 -10.44
C LYS A 253 -9.29 -8.63 -11.63
N SER A 254 -7.97 -8.44 -11.49
CA SER A 254 -7.08 -8.02 -12.58
C SER A 254 -6.60 -9.22 -13.40
N LYS A 255 -5.93 -8.95 -14.53
CA LYS A 255 -5.25 -10.00 -15.33
C LYS A 255 -4.16 -10.72 -14.56
N THR A 256 -3.56 -10.07 -13.58
CA THR A 256 -2.53 -10.65 -12.71
C THR A 256 -3.11 -11.47 -11.55
N GLY A 257 -4.44 -11.54 -11.44
CA GLY A 257 -5.10 -12.23 -10.35
C GLY A 257 -5.30 -11.40 -9.09
N MET A 258 -4.82 -10.16 -9.05
CA MET A 258 -5.07 -9.24 -7.94
C MET A 258 -6.52 -8.77 -7.96
N ILE A 259 -7.10 -8.63 -6.77
CA ILE A 259 -8.48 -8.18 -6.59
C ILE A 259 -8.44 -6.73 -6.12
N GLY A 260 -9.23 -5.85 -6.71
CA GLY A 260 -9.30 -4.43 -6.39
C GLY A 260 -10.72 -3.94 -6.19
N CYS A 261 -10.85 -2.88 -5.39
CA CYS A 261 -12.09 -2.19 -5.16
C CYS A 261 -12.25 -1.04 -6.19
N TYR A 262 -13.45 -0.92 -6.72
CA TYR A 262 -13.81 0.09 -7.71
C TYR A 262 -15.08 0.81 -7.29
N MET A 263 -15.13 2.12 -7.53
CA MET A 263 -16.33 2.92 -7.40
C MET A 263 -16.89 3.24 -8.79
N LEU A 264 -18.17 2.99 -8.97
CA LEU A 264 -18.93 3.36 -10.15
C LEU A 264 -19.74 4.60 -9.82
N GLU A 265 -19.59 5.65 -10.61
CA GLU A 265 -20.42 6.86 -10.54
C GLU A 265 -21.19 7.03 -11.84
N THR A 266 -22.52 7.08 -11.75
CA THR A 266 -23.40 7.21 -12.88
C THR A 266 -24.12 8.56 -12.85
N GLN A 267 -24.06 9.26 -13.97
CA GLN A 267 -24.83 10.46 -14.23
C GLN A 267 -25.84 10.19 -15.36
N MET A 268 -27.01 10.80 -15.26
CA MET A 268 -28.07 10.71 -16.24
C MET A 268 -28.36 12.11 -16.80
N MET A 269 -28.51 12.20 -18.11
CA MET A 269 -28.85 13.43 -18.80
C MET A 269 -29.95 13.18 -19.87
N PRO A 270 -30.71 14.21 -20.30
CA PRO A 270 -31.56 14.09 -21.49
C PRO A 270 -30.74 13.65 -22.69
N GLY A 271 -31.27 12.71 -23.49
CA GLY A 271 -30.53 12.15 -24.62
C GLY A 271 -31.34 11.15 -25.43
N ASN A 272 -30.66 10.26 -26.16
CA ASN A 272 -31.24 9.30 -27.11
C ASN A 272 -30.97 7.83 -26.74
N GLY A 273 -30.65 7.56 -25.49
CA GLY A 273 -30.38 6.19 -24.99
C GLY A 273 -28.95 5.71 -25.24
N LYS A 274 -27.98 6.62 -25.11
CA LYS A 274 -26.56 6.30 -25.25
C LYS A 274 -25.95 5.97 -23.89
N LEU A 275 -25.07 4.99 -23.88
CA LEU A 275 -24.20 4.70 -22.72
C LEU A 275 -22.78 5.15 -23.06
N THR A 276 -22.18 5.94 -22.18
CA THR A 276 -20.77 6.35 -22.26
C THR A 276 -20.05 5.90 -21.00
N CYS A 277 -18.93 5.18 -21.16
CA CYS A 277 -18.13 4.66 -20.07
C CYS A 277 -16.75 5.28 -20.08
N THR A 278 -16.29 5.74 -18.92
CA THR A 278 -14.95 6.28 -18.68
C THR A 278 -14.26 5.48 -17.57
N GLY A 279 -12.94 5.43 -17.57
CA GLY A 279 -12.18 4.73 -16.53
C GLY A 279 -12.19 3.19 -16.62
N ILE A 280 -12.89 2.59 -17.57
CA ILE A 280 -13.06 1.13 -17.71
C ILE A 280 -11.81 0.40 -18.24
N GLY A 281 -10.79 1.15 -18.66
CA GLY A 281 -9.58 0.57 -19.23
C GLY A 281 -9.77 0.04 -20.66
N SER A 282 -8.81 -0.80 -21.09
CA SER A 282 -8.78 -1.36 -22.46
C SER A 282 -9.32 -2.79 -22.55
N ALA A 283 -9.65 -3.45 -21.45
CA ALA A 283 -10.09 -4.84 -21.43
C ALA A 283 -11.43 -5.00 -22.20
N LYS A 284 -11.46 -5.97 -23.08
CA LYS A 284 -12.63 -6.26 -23.92
C LYS A 284 -13.78 -6.80 -23.07
N GLU A 285 -13.46 -7.68 -22.14
CA GLU A 285 -14.40 -8.31 -21.22
C GLU A 285 -15.15 -7.28 -20.37
N SER A 286 -14.46 -6.26 -19.87
CA SER A 286 -15.08 -5.19 -19.07
C SER A 286 -16.07 -4.36 -19.92
N LYS A 287 -15.72 -4.05 -21.18
CA LYS A 287 -16.60 -3.33 -22.11
C LYS A 287 -17.81 -4.16 -22.50
N GLU A 288 -17.64 -5.46 -22.73
CA GLU A 288 -18.74 -6.38 -23.02
C GLU A 288 -19.69 -6.52 -21.83
N ALA A 289 -19.18 -6.65 -20.61
CA ALA A 289 -19.99 -6.69 -19.39
C ALA A 289 -20.87 -5.44 -19.22
N THR A 290 -20.29 -4.27 -19.44
CA THR A 290 -21.00 -2.98 -19.37
C THR A 290 -22.11 -2.89 -20.43
N ASN A 291 -21.82 -3.29 -21.66
CA ASN A 291 -22.81 -3.32 -22.73
C ASN A 291 -23.92 -4.34 -22.45
N THR A 292 -23.60 -5.49 -21.89
CA THR A 292 -24.58 -6.51 -21.50
C THR A 292 -25.56 -5.96 -20.47
N ALA A 293 -25.07 -5.27 -19.44
CA ALA A 293 -25.89 -4.62 -18.43
C ALA A 293 -26.86 -3.59 -19.04
N PHE A 294 -26.35 -2.74 -19.94
CA PHE A 294 -27.17 -1.71 -20.57
C PHE A 294 -28.18 -2.27 -21.55
N ASN A 295 -27.83 -3.30 -22.33
CA ASN A 295 -28.74 -3.98 -23.24
C ASN A 295 -29.85 -4.73 -22.47
N TYR A 296 -29.50 -5.36 -21.34
CA TYR A 296 -30.51 -5.93 -20.45
C TYR A 296 -31.49 -4.86 -19.95
N LEU A 297 -30.98 -3.69 -19.55
CA LEU A 297 -31.82 -2.57 -19.09
C LEU A 297 -32.71 -2.04 -20.19
N LYS A 298 -32.22 -1.92 -21.42
CA LYS A 298 -33.03 -1.54 -22.60
C LYS A 298 -34.21 -2.48 -22.82
N ALA A 299 -33.99 -3.77 -22.69
CA ALA A 299 -35.01 -4.78 -22.88
C ALA A 299 -35.99 -4.90 -21.71
N ASN A 300 -35.56 -4.65 -20.48
CA ASN A 300 -36.31 -4.96 -19.27
C ASN A 300 -36.55 -3.76 -18.35
N GLY A 301 -36.15 -2.54 -18.71
CA GLY A 301 -36.24 -1.37 -17.85
C GLY A 301 -37.66 -1.11 -17.31
N ASN A 302 -38.67 -1.22 -18.14
CA ASN A 302 -40.08 -1.04 -17.78
C ASN A 302 -40.56 -2.11 -16.75
N ARG A 303 -39.96 -3.29 -16.73
CA ARG A 303 -40.28 -4.35 -15.73
C ARG A 303 -39.67 -4.05 -14.38
N ILE A 304 -38.53 -3.32 -14.36
CA ILE A 304 -37.86 -2.89 -13.13
C ILE A 304 -38.59 -1.68 -12.57
N SER A 305 -38.80 -0.64 -13.39
CA SER A 305 -39.57 0.54 -13.02
C SER A 305 -39.96 1.36 -14.26
N SER A 306 -41.17 1.90 -14.26
CA SER A 306 -41.64 2.82 -15.30
C SER A 306 -40.86 4.16 -15.32
N GLN A 307 -40.10 4.47 -14.29
CA GLN A 307 -39.26 5.67 -14.22
C GLN A 307 -37.95 5.53 -15.01
N ILE A 308 -37.53 4.30 -15.33
CA ILE A 308 -36.31 4.04 -16.08
C ILE A 308 -36.57 4.24 -17.57
N SER A 309 -35.96 5.26 -18.16
CA SER A 309 -36.02 5.50 -19.59
C SER A 309 -34.63 5.32 -20.21
N THR A 310 -34.55 4.40 -21.15
CA THR A 310 -33.35 4.13 -21.97
C THR A 310 -33.47 4.69 -23.38
N THR A 311 -34.53 5.44 -23.69
CA THR A 311 -34.77 6.04 -25.02
C THR A 311 -34.65 7.56 -24.99
N THR A 312 -34.95 8.20 -23.86
CA THR A 312 -34.95 9.66 -23.71
C THR A 312 -33.87 10.17 -22.78
N LYS A 313 -33.05 9.25 -22.25
CA LYS A 313 -31.96 9.56 -21.32
C LYS A 313 -30.68 8.88 -21.77
N ASP A 314 -29.59 9.63 -21.74
CA ASP A 314 -28.23 9.12 -21.87
C ASP A 314 -27.62 8.89 -20.47
N TYR A 315 -26.72 7.92 -20.38
CA TYR A 315 -26.04 7.55 -19.15
C TYR A 315 -24.55 7.64 -19.35
N ILE A 316 -23.87 8.27 -18.38
CA ILE A 316 -22.41 8.34 -18.31
C ILE A 316 -22.00 7.64 -17.05
N ILE A 317 -21.11 6.65 -17.16
CA ILE A 317 -20.55 5.92 -16.03
C ILE A 317 -19.05 6.14 -15.97
N ASN A 318 -18.55 6.56 -14.82
CA ASN A 318 -17.14 6.60 -14.52
C ASN A 318 -16.78 5.43 -13.60
N TYR A 319 -15.77 4.65 -13.98
CA TYR A 319 -15.21 3.57 -13.19
C TYR A 319 -13.92 4.07 -12.56
N GLN A 320 -13.97 4.33 -11.27
CA GLN A 320 -12.82 4.80 -10.51
C GLN A 320 -12.14 3.61 -9.82
N ASP A 321 -10.92 3.35 -10.23
CA ASP A 321 -10.06 2.37 -9.58
C ASP A 321 -9.53 2.96 -8.27
N MET A 322 -9.91 2.37 -7.14
CA MET A 322 -9.57 2.86 -5.81
C MET A 322 -8.16 2.44 -5.36
N GLN A 323 -7.57 1.46 -6.04
CA GLN A 323 -6.33 0.82 -5.61
C GLN A 323 -5.25 0.71 -6.71
N GLY A 324 -5.52 1.24 -7.90
CA GLY A 324 -4.61 1.17 -9.05
C GLY A 324 -4.47 -0.22 -9.68
N ILE A 325 -5.51 -1.05 -9.57
CA ILE A 325 -5.56 -2.41 -10.11
C ILE A 325 -6.46 -2.45 -11.34
N THR A 326 -5.89 -2.71 -12.51
CA THR A 326 -6.63 -2.70 -13.77
C THR A 326 -7.74 -3.76 -13.81
N MET A 327 -8.98 -3.35 -14.04
CA MET A 327 -10.16 -4.22 -14.16
C MET A 327 -10.12 -5.16 -15.36
N THR A 328 -10.66 -6.36 -15.23
CA THR A 328 -10.79 -7.32 -16.34
C THR A 328 -12.16 -7.96 -16.54
N GLY A 329 -13.09 -7.86 -15.59
CA GLY A 329 -14.39 -8.52 -15.75
C GLY A 329 -15.37 -8.21 -14.62
N ASN A 330 -16.46 -8.97 -14.54
CA ASN A 330 -17.44 -9.01 -13.45
C ASN A 330 -18.13 -7.66 -13.12
N LEU A 331 -18.33 -6.79 -14.14
CA LEU A 331 -18.86 -5.45 -13.96
C LEU A 331 -20.34 -5.32 -14.36
N ALA A 332 -20.96 -6.37 -14.90
CA ALA A 332 -22.30 -6.25 -15.48
C ALA A 332 -23.37 -5.97 -14.41
N LEU A 333 -23.36 -6.68 -13.30
CA LEU A 333 -24.32 -6.46 -12.22
C LEU A 333 -24.12 -5.11 -11.49
N PRO A 334 -22.93 -4.73 -11.06
CA PRO A 334 -22.72 -3.41 -10.44
C PRO A 334 -23.04 -2.27 -11.40
N THR A 335 -22.76 -2.39 -12.71
CA THR A 335 -23.14 -1.42 -13.71
C THR A 335 -24.66 -1.26 -13.83
N LEU A 336 -25.39 -2.38 -13.86
CA LEU A 336 -26.86 -2.36 -13.88
C LEU A 336 -27.43 -1.63 -12.66
N ILE A 337 -26.93 -1.96 -11.47
CA ILE A 337 -27.41 -1.35 -10.22
C ILE A 337 -27.07 0.14 -10.17
N ALA A 338 -25.88 0.54 -10.62
CA ALA A 338 -25.49 1.96 -10.70
C ALA A 338 -26.42 2.77 -11.60
N ILE A 339 -26.75 2.25 -12.78
CA ILE A 339 -27.70 2.89 -13.72
C ILE A 339 -29.09 2.96 -13.09
N CYS A 340 -29.59 1.88 -12.51
CA CYS A 340 -30.89 1.86 -11.84
C CYS A 340 -30.95 2.85 -10.66
N SER A 341 -29.92 2.92 -9.85
CA SER A 341 -29.81 3.87 -8.75
C SER A 341 -29.89 5.32 -9.25
N ALA A 342 -29.13 5.66 -10.29
CA ALA A 342 -29.16 6.98 -10.91
C ALA A 342 -30.55 7.29 -11.51
N ALA A 343 -31.13 6.35 -12.26
CA ALA A 343 -32.42 6.53 -12.93
C ALA A 343 -33.59 6.71 -11.96
N LEU A 344 -33.53 6.03 -10.83
CA LEU A 344 -34.55 6.09 -9.78
C LEU A 344 -34.30 7.20 -8.72
N GLY A 345 -33.15 7.85 -8.75
CA GLY A 345 -32.73 8.81 -7.76
C GLY A 345 -32.62 8.22 -6.33
N LYS A 346 -32.43 6.89 -6.23
CA LYS A 346 -32.32 6.18 -4.96
C LYS A 346 -30.86 5.94 -4.57
N THR A 347 -30.53 6.30 -3.32
CA THR A 347 -29.20 6.13 -2.77
C THR A 347 -28.98 4.70 -2.27
N PRO A 348 -27.95 3.97 -2.73
CA PRO A 348 -27.53 2.73 -2.10
C PRO A 348 -26.79 3.00 -0.79
N LEU A 349 -26.64 1.99 0.05
CA LEU A 349 -25.72 2.04 1.18
C LEU A 349 -24.28 2.09 0.66
N ASN A 350 -23.44 2.99 1.17
CA ASN A 350 -22.02 3.03 0.80
C ASN A 350 -21.27 1.75 1.16
N SER A 351 -21.61 1.15 2.31
CA SER A 351 -21.03 -0.12 2.76
C SER A 351 -21.43 -1.35 1.91
N LEU A 352 -22.25 -1.16 0.87
CA LEU A 352 -22.67 -2.24 -0.02
C LEU A 352 -21.70 -2.35 -1.21
N ALA A 353 -20.92 -3.42 -1.26
CA ALA A 353 -20.21 -3.85 -2.45
C ALA A 353 -21.08 -4.83 -3.26
N ILE A 354 -21.24 -4.57 -4.55
CA ILE A 354 -22.06 -5.38 -5.45
C ILE A 354 -21.14 -6.28 -6.24
N LEU A 355 -21.32 -7.59 -6.10
CA LEU A 355 -20.52 -8.62 -6.75
C LEU A 355 -21.41 -9.45 -7.69
N GLY A 356 -20.84 -9.89 -8.80
CA GLY A 356 -21.49 -10.81 -9.73
C GLY A 356 -21.67 -10.25 -11.12
N GLU A 357 -22.14 -11.14 -11.99
CA GLU A 357 -22.47 -10.83 -13.37
C GLU A 357 -23.96 -11.04 -13.64
N ILE A 358 -24.44 -10.42 -14.67
CA ILE A 358 -25.76 -10.65 -15.20
C ILE A 358 -25.65 -11.04 -16.67
N SER A 359 -26.34 -12.12 -17.06
CA SER A 359 -26.47 -12.48 -18.47
C SER A 359 -27.45 -11.54 -19.19
N ILE A 360 -27.41 -11.52 -20.50
CA ILE A 360 -28.35 -10.73 -21.32
C ILE A 360 -29.82 -11.14 -21.08
N GLY A 361 -30.06 -12.36 -20.62
CA GLY A 361 -31.38 -12.84 -20.23
C GLY A 361 -31.79 -12.55 -18.80
N GLY A 362 -30.91 -11.93 -17.98
CA GLY A 362 -31.19 -11.55 -16.62
C GLY A 362 -30.83 -12.60 -15.57
N THR A 363 -30.15 -13.68 -15.94
CA THR A 363 -29.67 -14.69 -15.00
C THR A 363 -28.45 -14.15 -14.25
N LEU A 364 -28.48 -14.22 -12.91
CA LEU A 364 -27.32 -13.88 -12.08
C LEU A 364 -26.30 -14.99 -12.15
N ILE A 365 -25.07 -14.61 -12.47
CA ILE A 365 -23.92 -15.50 -12.53
C ILE A 365 -23.07 -15.26 -11.29
N LYS A 366 -22.69 -16.35 -10.61
CA LYS A 366 -21.84 -16.27 -9.41
C LYS A 366 -20.46 -15.79 -9.78
N VAL A 367 -19.85 -15.07 -8.83
CA VAL A 367 -18.43 -14.68 -8.91
C VAL A 367 -17.56 -15.90 -8.72
N ASP A 368 -16.56 -16.04 -9.57
CA ASP A 368 -15.49 -17.01 -9.35
C ASP A 368 -14.64 -16.59 -8.16
N GLU A 369 -14.17 -17.55 -7.37
CA GLU A 369 -13.31 -17.32 -6.21
C GLU A 369 -13.91 -16.34 -5.17
N LEU A 370 -15.18 -16.51 -4.83
CA LEU A 370 -15.90 -15.64 -3.89
C LEU A 370 -15.17 -15.50 -2.54
N ALA A 371 -14.53 -16.54 -2.05
CA ALA A 371 -13.79 -16.49 -0.78
C ALA A 371 -12.64 -15.49 -0.82
N SER A 372 -11.85 -15.47 -1.89
CA SER A 372 -10.76 -14.50 -2.09
C SER A 372 -11.29 -13.08 -2.26
N THR A 373 -12.47 -12.94 -2.90
CA THR A 373 -13.11 -11.64 -3.13
C THR A 373 -13.67 -11.03 -1.84
N LEU A 374 -14.10 -11.84 -0.89
CA LEU A 374 -14.62 -11.39 0.41
C LEU A 374 -13.53 -11.06 1.43
N GLN A 375 -12.27 -11.37 1.15
CA GLN A 375 -11.12 -11.00 1.99
C GLN A 375 -10.58 -9.59 1.73
N VAL A 376 -11.07 -8.91 0.74
CA VAL A 376 -10.74 -7.53 0.35
C VAL A 376 -11.73 -6.57 0.99
#